data_2917645b8c723740f704923cf9725aa7
#
_entry.id   2917645b8c723740f704923cf9725aa7
#
_cell.length_a   1.000
_cell.length_b   1.000
_cell.length_c   1.000
_cell.angle_alpha   90.00
_cell.angle_beta   90.00
_cell.angle_gamma   90.00
#
_symmetry.space_group_name_H-M   'P 1'
#
loop_
_entity.id
_entity.type
_entity.pdbx_description
1 polymer ?
#
loop_
_entity_poly.entity_id
_entity_poly.type
_entity_poly.pdbx_seq_one_letter_code
_entity_poly.pdbx_strand_id
1 'polypeptide(L)'
;MPAPPAAPERVDLDAGTIHYRDSGSGPTIVFAHGLLVDGSLWRKVTPLLDGEFRCVVPDLPLGSHREAMRDGADLTPPGVARILADFMGALELDDVTLVGNDTGGAICQLVAANHPERLGRLVLTPCDAY
;
A
#
# COMPACT_ATOMS: atom_id res chain seq x y z
N MET A 1 9.60 22.97 -12.80
CA MET A 1 9.09 22.81 -11.41
C MET A 1 8.47 21.44 -11.27
N PRO A 2 8.87 20.67 -10.27
CA PRO A 2 8.17 19.43 -10.02
C PRO A 2 6.71 19.72 -9.64
N ALA A 3 5.82 18.81 -9.99
CA ALA A 3 4.43 18.89 -9.56
C ALA A 3 4.36 18.84 -8.02
N PRO A 4 3.38 19.51 -7.40
CA PRO A 4 3.18 19.37 -5.96
C PRO A 4 2.86 17.91 -5.63
N PRO A 5 3.18 17.45 -4.41
CA PRO A 5 2.82 16.11 -3.99
C PRO A 5 1.30 15.93 -4.06
N ALA A 6 0.87 14.72 -4.38
CA ALA A 6 -0.56 14.39 -4.42
C ALA A 6 -1.21 14.69 -3.06
N ALA A 7 -2.41 15.25 -3.07
CA ALA A 7 -3.18 15.48 -1.86
C ALA A 7 -3.52 14.12 -1.21
N PRO A 8 -3.53 14.04 0.13
CA PRO A 8 -3.95 12.81 0.80
C PRO A 8 -5.44 12.56 0.56
N GLU A 9 -5.75 11.29 0.31
CA GLU A 9 -7.10 10.80 0.16
C GLU A 9 -7.37 9.77 1.24
N ARG A 10 -8.60 9.31 1.35
CA ARG A 10 -8.95 8.28 2.32
C ARG A 10 -10.06 7.40 1.79
N VAL A 11 -10.07 6.16 2.24
CA VAL A 11 -11.08 5.17 1.91
C VAL A 11 -11.45 4.39 3.17
N ASP A 12 -12.74 4.15 3.33
CA ASP A 12 -13.26 3.37 4.45
C ASP A 12 -13.33 1.89 4.06
N LEU A 13 -12.70 1.05 4.88
CA LEU A 13 -12.73 -0.40 4.78
C LEU A 13 -13.41 -0.98 6.02
N ASP A 14 -13.70 -2.28 6.01
CA ASP A 14 -14.28 -2.94 7.17
C ASP A 14 -13.42 -2.78 8.42
N ALA A 15 -12.10 -2.85 8.27
CA ALA A 15 -11.18 -2.73 9.40
C ALA A 15 -10.98 -1.27 9.88
N GLY A 16 -11.28 -0.29 9.07
CA GLY A 16 -11.08 1.13 9.39
C GLY A 16 -10.77 1.97 8.17
N THR A 17 -10.43 3.22 8.40
CA THR A 17 -10.11 4.18 7.34
C THR A 17 -8.63 4.15 7.01
N ILE A 18 -8.30 4.02 5.74
CA ILE A 18 -6.93 4.08 5.22
C ILE A 18 -6.74 5.39 4.48
N HIS A 19 -5.74 6.16 4.90
CA HIS A 19 -5.28 7.33 4.18
C HIS A 19 -4.27 6.91 3.13
N TYR A 20 -4.29 7.55 1.97
CA TYR A 20 -3.39 7.18 0.88
C TYR A 20 -3.13 8.37 -0.04
N ARG A 21 -2.12 8.23 -0.88
CA ARG A 21 -1.82 9.16 -1.97
C ARG A 21 -1.94 8.41 -3.28
N ASP A 22 -2.42 9.12 -4.32
CA ASP A 22 -2.66 8.57 -5.65
C ASP A 22 -2.18 9.59 -6.66
N SER A 23 -1.13 9.27 -7.39
CA SER A 23 -0.52 10.18 -8.36
C SER A 23 -0.19 9.47 -9.66
N GLY A 24 -0.21 10.24 -10.75
CA GLY A 24 0.14 9.72 -12.06
C GLY A 24 -0.99 8.95 -12.73
N SER A 25 -0.68 8.42 -13.90
CA SER A 25 -1.59 7.58 -14.68
C SER A 25 -0.78 6.54 -15.46
N GLY A 26 -1.43 5.45 -15.83
CA GLY A 26 -0.79 4.33 -16.48
C GLY A 26 -0.91 3.05 -15.68
N PRO A 27 -0.02 2.06 -15.88
CA PRO A 27 -0.02 0.85 -15.05
C PRO A 27 0.10 1.19 -13.57
N THR A 28 -0.64 0.48 -12.72
CA THR A 28 -0.73 0.80 -11.30
C THR A 28 0.36 0.11 -10.50
N ILE A 29 1.03 0.90 -9.66
CA ILE A 29 1.98 0.42 -8.64
C ILE A 29 1.42 0.78 -7.27
N VAL A 30 1.34 -0.20 -6.37
CA VAL A 30 0.98 0.00 -4.96
C VAL A 30 2.23 -0.23 -4.12
N PHE A 31 2.52 0.72 -3.22
CA PHE A 31 3.74 0.70 -2.40
C PHE A 31 3.38 0.40 -0.94
N ALA A 32 3.99 -0.63 -0.37
CA ALA A 32 3.79 -1.03 1.01
C ALA A 32 5.04 -0.72 1.85
N HIS A 33 4.89 0.15 2.83
CA HIS A 33 5.95 0.57 3.75
C HIS A 33 6.12 -0.43 4.91
N GLY A 34 7.11 -0.19 5.76
CA GLY A 34 7.44 -1.04 6.88
C GLY A 34 6.86 -0.59 8.22
N LEU A 35 7.32 -1.27 9.28
CA LEU A 35 6.87 -1.04 10.64
C LEU A 35 7.31 0.34 11.13
N LEU A 36 6.40 1.04 11.82
CA LEU A 36 6.64 2.35 12.44
C LEU A 36 6.99 3.48 11.46
N VAL A 37 6.77 3.26 10.17
CA VAL A 37 6.82 4.31 9.15
C VAL A 37 5.47 4.40 8.46
N ASP A 38 5.34 5.29 7.51
CA ASP A 38 4.11 5.49 6.73
C ASP A 38 4.44 5.63 5.23
N GLY A 39 3.47 6.00 4.44
CA GLY A 39 3.64 6.15 3.00
C GLY A 39 4.69 7.18 2.60
N SER A 40 5.09 8.09 3.49
CA SER A 40 6.13 9.07 3.19
C SER A 40 7.50 8.44 2.92
N LEU A 41 7.68 7.16 3.26
CA LEU A 41 8.86 6.39 2.85
C LEU A 41 9.12 6.51 1.35
N TRP A 42 8.07 6.55 0.55
CA TRP A 42 8.13 6.53 -0.90
C TRP A 42 8.12 7.92 -1.55
N ARG A 43 8.19 9.00 -0.76
CA ARG A 43 8.03 10.38 -1.21
C ARG A 43 9.05 10.83 -2.26
N LYS A 44 10.22 10.18 -2.30
CA LYS A 44 11.26 10.48 -3.28
C LYS A 44 11.24 9.51 -4.48
N VAL A 45 10.49 8.44 -4.36
CA VAL A 45 10.39 7.41 -5.41
C VAL A 45 9.24 7.73 -6.37
N THR A 46 8.07 8.04 -5.83
CA THR A 46 6.87 8.24 -6.66
C THR A 46 7.01 9.37 -7.69
N PRO A 47 7.66 10.52 -7.39
CA PRO A 47 7.85 11.54 -8.43
C PRO A 47 8.70 11.10 -9.60
N LEU A 48 9.54 10.07 -9.42
CA LEU A 48 10.36 9.53 -10.51
C LEU A 48 9.57 8.58 -11.41
N LEU A 49 8.42 8.10 -10.96
CA LEU A 49 7.64 7.07 -11.64
C LEU A 49 6.27 7.55 -12.11
N ASP A 50 5.69 8.57 -11.48
CA ASP A 50 4.31 8.97 -11.75
C ASP A 50 4.09 9.68 -13.09
N GLY A 51 5.16 9.94 -13.83
CA GLY A 51 5.06 10.35 -15.24
C GLY A 51 4.63 9.22 -16.18
N GLU A 52 4.84 7.95 -15.78
CA GLU A 52 4.56 6.77 -16.61
C GLU A 52 3.64 5.77 -15.92
N PHE A 53 3.54 5.84 -14.59
CA PHE A 53 2.77 4.89 -13.78
C PHE A 53 1.80 5.64 -12.86
N ARG A 54 0.72 4.96 -12.52
CA ARG A 54 -0.13 5.39 -11.42
C ARG A 54 0.47 4.84 -10.12
N CYS A 55 0.85 5.74 -9.22
CA CYS A 55 1.48 5.40 -7.95
C CYS A 55 0.47 5.58 -6.82
N VAL A 56 0.14 4.49 -6.14
CA VAL A 56 -0.83 4.47 -5.04
C VAL A 56 -0.10 4.05 -3.77
N VAL A 57 -0.15 4.90 -2.74
CA VAL A 57 0.67 4.77 -1.54
C VAL A 57 -0.22 4.83 -0.30
N PRO A 58 -0.71 3.69 0.20
CA PRO A 58 -1.47 3.67 1.45
C PRO A 58 -0.58 3.84 2.68
N ASP A 59 -1.15 4.43 3.73
CA ASP A 59 -0.60 4.38 5.08
C ASP A 59 -1.18 3.14 5.75
N LEU A 60 -0.37 2.08 5.83
CA LEU A 60 -0.79 0.82 6.43
C LEU A 60 -0.79 0.92 7.97
N PRO A 61 -1.65 0.14 8.66
CA PRO A 61 -1.73 0.18 10.12
C PRO A 61 -0.57 -0.59 10.77
N LEU A 62 0.64 -0.08 10.59
CA LEU A 62 1.90 -0.65 11.09
C LEU A 62 2.54 0.23 12.17
N GLY A 63 1.77 1.13 12.79
CA GLY A 63 2.18 1.89 13.96
C GLY A 63 2.20 3.41 13.79
N SER A 64 2.30 3.92 12.56
CA SER A 64 2.33 5.36 12.28
C SER A 64 1.12 5.85 11.48
N HIS A 65 0.08 5.03 11.39
CA HIS A 65 -1.14 5.40 10.67
C HIS A 65 -1.92 6.49 11.42
N ARG A 66 -2.64 7.31 10.66
CA ARG A 66 -3.28 8.54 11.18
C ARG A 66 -4.52 8.27 12.02
N GLU A 67 -5.29 7.25 11.67
CA GLU A 67 -6.51 6.89 12.36
C GLU A 67 -6.39 5.46 12.87
N ALA A 68 -6.76 5.23 14.12
CA ALA A 68 -6.83 3.89 14.66
C ALA A 68 -7.83 3.05 13.86
N MET A 69 -7.48 1.79 13.65
CA MET A 69 -8.44 0.84 13.09
C MET A 69 -9.57 0.60 14.07
N ARG A 70 -10.67 0.03 13.58
CA ARG A 70 -11.82 -0.29 14.43
C ARG A 70 -11.44 -1.30 15.50
N ASP A 71 -12.12 -1.23 16.64
CA ASP A 71 -11.95 -2.21 17.70
C ASP A 71 -12.19 -3.62 17.16
N GLY A 72 -11.30 -4.54 17.52
CA GLY A 72 -11.38 -5.92 17.05
C GLY A 72 -10.80 -6.17 15.67
N ALA A 73 -10.26 -5.15 14.99
CA ALA A 73 -9.58 -5.35 13.71
C ALA A 73 -8.36 -6.27 13.90
N ASP A 74 -8.17 -7.19 12.93
CA ASP A 74 -7.00 -8.07 12.92
C ASP A 74 -5.80 -7.31 12.36
N LEU A 75 -4.86 -6.94 13.23
CA LEU A 75 -3.62 -6.25 12.86
C LEU A 75 -2.40 -7.16 12.92
N THR A 76 -2.60 -8.48 12.94
CA THR A 76 -1.53 -9.44 12.69
C THR A 76 -1.05 -9.30 11.24
N PRO A 77 0.13 -9.83 10.88
CA PRO A 77 0.58 -9.78 9.48
C PRO A 77 -0.46 -10.29 8.47
N PRO A 78 -1.12 -11.44 8.68
CA PRO A 78 -2.20 -11.86 7.78
C PRO A 78 -3.37 -10.88 7.74
N GLY A 79 -3.72 -10.26 8.87
CA GLY A 79 -4.78 -9.27 8.95
C GLY A 79 -4.46 -8.00 8.19
N VAL A 80 -3.22 -7.50 8.29
CA VAL A 80 -2.77 -6.33 7.53
C VAL A 80 -2.71 -6.64 6.03
N ALA A 81 -2.31 -7.85 5.67
CA ALA A 81 -2.35 -8.30 4.26
C ALA A 81 -3.79 -8.29 3.73
N ARG A 82 -4.77 -8.72 4.52
CA ARG A 82 -6.18 -8.63 4.17
C ARG A 82 -6.62 -7.18 3.98
N ILE A 83 -6.20 -6.29 4.86
CA ILE A 83 -6.50 -4.85 4.76
C ILE A 83 -5.93 -4.29 3.46
N LEU A 84 -4.70 -4.62 3.10
CA LEU A 84 -4.09 -4.17 1.84
C LEU A 84 -4.86 -4.71 0.63
N ALA A 85 -5.26 -5.98 0.66
CA ALA A 85 -6.09 -6.58 -0.39
C ALA A 85 -7.45 -5.88 -0.50
N ASP A 86 -8.11 -5.61 0.63
CA ASP A 86 -9.39 -4.89 0.66
C ASP A 86 -9.23 -3.45 0.14
N PHE A 87 -8.11 -2.81 0.45
CA PHE A 87 -7.77 -1.48 -0.07
C PHE A 87 -7.70 -1.49 -1.61
N MET A 88 -6.97 -2.44 -2.18
CA MET A 88 -6.89 -2.57 -3.63
C MET A 88 -8.25 -2.84 -4.25
N GLY A 89 -9.08 -3.64 -3.58
CA GLY A 89 -10.44 -3.92 -4.01
C GLY A 89 -11.35 -2.70 -3.98
N ALA A 90 -11.27 -1.92 -2.91
CA ALA A 90 -12.09 -0.70 -2.77
C ALA A 90 -11.76 0.35 -3.83
N LEU A 91 -10.52 0.44 -4.26
CA LEU A 91 -10.10 1.32 -5.34
C LEU A 91 -10.21 0.68 -6.72
N GLU A 92 -10.67 -0.56 -6.80
CA GLU A 92 -10.83 -1.31 -8.06
C GLU A 92 -9.54 -1.39 -8.88
N LEU A 93 -8.42 -1.61 -8.18
CA LEU A 93 -7.11 -1.74 -8.83
C LEU A 93 -6.90 -3.17 -9.32
N ASP A 94 -6.54 -3.33 -10.59
CA ASP A 94 -6.27 -4.63 -11.20
C ASP A 94 -4.89 -4.63 -11.86
N ASP A 95 -4.34 -5.82 -12.08
CA ASP A 95 -3.00 -6.02 -12.65
C ASP A 95 -1.94 -5.15 -11.95
N VAL A 96 -2.01 -5.14 -10.62
CA VAL A 96 -1.18 -4.28 -9.78
C VAL A 96 0.24 -4.81 -9.69
N THR A 97 1.22 -3.91 -9.83
CA THR A 97 2.58 -4.15 -9.37
C THR A 97 2.66 -3.75 -7.90
N LEU A 98 2.84 -4.72 -7.02
CA LEU A 98 2.90 -4.51 -5.58
C LEU A 98 4.35 -4.48 -5.14
N VAL A 99 4.77 -3.36 -4.54
CA VAL A 99 6.15 -3.14 -4.11
C VAL A 99 6.18 -3.08 -2.59
N GLY A 100 7.05 -3.89 -1.97
CA GLY A 100 7.16 -3.93 -0.52
C GLY A 100 8.58 -3.72 -0.04
N ASN A 101 8.71 -3.10 1.14
CA ASN A 101 9.96 -2.87 1.84
C ASN A 101 9.79 -3.21 3.31
N ASP A 102 10.81 -3.84 3.90
CA ASP A 102 10.84 -4.21 5.32
C ASP A 102 9.64 -5.09 5.68
N THR A 103 8.90 -4.79 6.72
CA THR A 103 7.66 -5.50 7.08
C THR A 103 6.63 -5.44 5.97
N GLY A 104 6.58 -4.33 5.21
CA GLY A 104 5.71 -4.22 4.04
C GLY A 104 5.98 -5.30 2.99
N GLY A 105 7.22 -5.73 2.85
CA GLY A 105 7.57 -6.85 1.95
C GLY A 105 6.97 -8.16 2.42
N ALA A 106 6.98 -8.44 3.72
CA ALA A 106 6.32 -9.62 4.28
C ALA A 106 4.81 -9.56 4.05
N ILE A 107 4.20 -8.41 4.26
CA ILE A 107 2.76 -8.20 3.99
C ILE A 107 2.45 -8.47 2.52
N CYS A 108 3.26 -7.95 1.60
CA CYS A 108 3.09 -8.18 0.16
C CYS A 108 3.18 -9.67 -0.21
N GLN A 109 4.07 -10.40 0.42
CA GLN A 109 4.18 -11.86 0.20
C GLN A 109 2.91 -12.58 0.65
N LEU A 110 2.32 -12.17 1.78
CA LEU A 110 1.05 -12.72 2.25
C LEU A 110 -0.10 -12.37 1.32
N VAL A 111 -0.14 -11.16 0.75
CA VAL A 111 -1.12 -10.80 -0.27
C VAL A 111 -0.96 -11.70 -1.49
N ALA A 112 0.25 -11.92 -1.96
CA ALA A 112 0.51 -12.78 -3.12
C ALA A 112 0.08 -14.22 -2.87
N ALA A 113 0.26 -14.73 -1.66
CA ALA A 113 -0.09 -16.10 -1.31
C ALA A 113 -1.59 -16.29 -1.10
N ASN A 114 -2.26 -15.33 -0.46
CA ASN A 114 -3.62 -15.51 0.04
C ASN A 114 -4.68 -14.66 -0.69
N HIS A 115 -4.27 -13.57 -1.36
CA HIS A 115 -5.17 -12.62 -2.02
C HIS A 115 -4.63 -12.17 -3.38
N PRO A 116 -4.31 -13.11 -4.30
CA PRO A 116 -3.59 -12.77 -5.53
C PRO A 116 -4.44 -12.17 -6.64
N GLU A 117 -5.75 -12.02 -6.45
CA GLU A 117 -6.70 -11.75 -7.54
C GLU A 117 -6.40 -10.48 -8.33
N ARG A 118 -5.84 -9.46 -7.66
CA ARG A 118 -5.56 -8.16 -8.28
C ARG A 118 -4.10 -7.94 -8.60
N LEU A 119 -3.25 -8.93 -8.28
CA LEU A 119 -1.81 -8.84 -8.49
C LEU A 119 -1.41 -9.22 -9.90
N GLY A 120 -0.58 -8.38 -10.51
CA GLY A 120 0.12 -8.71 -11.75
C GLY A 120 1.59 -9.04 -11.51
N ARG A 121 2.23 -8.31 -10.59
CA ARG A 121 3.67 -8.46 -10.29
C ARG A 121 3.93 -8.15 -8.83
N LEU A 122 4.98 -8.77 -8.29
CA LEU A 122 5.47 -8.53 -6.93
C LEU A 122 6.94 -8.10 -7.01
N VAL A 123 7.25 -6.96 -6.40
CA VAL A 123 8.62 -6.46 -6.30
C VAL A 123 8.96 -6.35 -4.81
N LEU A 124 10.00 -7.06 -4.40
CA LEU A 124 10.48 -7.04 -3.02
C LEU A 124 11.82 -6.32 -2.97
N THR A 125 11.87 -5.23 -2.24
CA THR A 125 13.11 -4.59 -1.83
C THR A 125 13.57 -5.25 -0.52
N PRO A 126 14.71 -4.87 0.09
CA PRO A 126 15.11 -5.52 1.34
C PRO A 126 13.96 -5.61 2.33
N CYS A 127 13.57 -6.81 2.71
CA CYS A 127 12.35 -7.05 3.46
C CYS A 127 12.39 -8.33 4.28
N ASP A 128 11.44 -8.43 5.22
CA ASP A 128 11.18 -9.65 5.95
C ASP A 128 10.54 -10.69 5.02
N ALA A 129 10.67 -11.95 5.38
CA ALA A 129 10.09 -13.08 4.64
C ALA A 129 9.38 -14.03 5.61
N TYR A 130 8.45 -14.78 5.07
CA TYR A 130 7.75 -15.85 5.77
C TYR A 130 8.01 -17.19 5.11
#